data_00fd0e861c11e2169f1db68a99a8e220
#
_entry.id   00fd0e861c11e2169f1db68a99a8e220
#
_cell.length_a   1.000
_cell.length_b   1.000
_cell.length_c   1.000
_cell.angle_alpha   90.00
_cell.angle_beta   90.00
_cell.angle_gamma   90.00
#
_symmetry.space_group_name_H-M   'P 1'
#
loop_
_entity.id
_entity.type
_entity.pdbx_description
1 polymer ?
#
loop_
_entity_poly.entity_id
_entity_poly.type
_entity_poly.pdbx_seq_one_letter_code
_entity_poly.pdbx_strand_id
1 'polypeptide(L)'
;MIFWLMAMLLMFAATAQPKRAKADVKKEKELVGTFVPIPEQSFTMQDVLEDGTLGPKVEYNLPAFYMLETEVTNKAYNLFLNDLKAQGRTDDYEKARFRPENWSTIETVKWYQDPKSGKITCLSDTARYQYITSPTFELYPAVNVPYEGAVLFCQWLTEKVGNPEWEYALPSQLDWTWAAAGGKGDVYSMGGPFLRAADGTPYYHYLHVDDTWITRTDSGLHVVDLSNDKSVHLNMGFHIPYPAMSLRANGYGLYNMCGNVAEMVSNPNMAVGGSWLDPGYDIRIYSIKEYTQPSPQIGFRVIARKVKKEEIEGKK
;
A
#
# COMPACT_ATOMS: atom_id res chain seq x y z
N MET A 1 -8.71 20.82 7.93
CA MET A 1 -8.26 20.22 6.65
C MET A 1 -6.96 20.94 6.27
N ILE A 2 -5.81 20.35 6.61
CA ILE A 2 -4.50 20.99 6.45
C ILE A 2 -4.07 20.76 5.00
N PHE A 3 -3.99 21.83 4.20
CA PHE A 3 -3.44 21.78 2.85
C PHE A 3 -1.90 21.81 2.93
N TRP A 4 -1.25 20.72 2.57
CA TRP A 4 0.20 20.66 2.41
C TRP A 4 0.59 21.21 1.05
N LEU A 5 1.27 22.33 1.01
CA LEU A 5 1.91 22.82 -0.21
C LEU A 5 3.36 22.33 -0.19
N MET A 6 3.64 21.26 -0.94
CA MET A 6 4.98 20.68 -1.07
C MET A 6 5.76 21.44 -2.17
N ALA A 7 6.57 22.42 -1.80
CA ALA A 7 7.55 23.01 -2.72
C ALA A 7 8.82 22.16 -2.66
N MET A 8 9.02 21.29 -3.64
CA MET A 8 10.13 20.35 -3.73
C MET A 8 11.30 21.01 -4.44
N LEU A 9 12.33 21.44 -3.69
CA LEU A 9 13.63 21.82 -4.26
C LEU A 9 14.53 20.58 -4.23
N LEU A 10 14.73 19.97 -5.41
CA LEU A 10 15.59 18.78 -5.56
C LEU A 10 17.06 19.19 -5.50
N MET A 11 17.74 18.94 -4.39
CA MET A 11 19.19 18.87 -4.35
C MET A 11 19.62 17.40 -4.24
N PHE A 12 20.20 16.89 -5.32
CA PHE A 12 20.77 15.54 -5.34
C PHE A 12 22.15 15.55 -4.67
N ALA A 13 22.26 15.05 -3.46
CA ALA A 13 23.49 14.50 -2.93
C ALA A 13 23.33 12.96 -2.97
N ALA A 14 23.95 12.32 -3.94
CA ALA A 14 23.89 10.86 -4.04
C ALA A 14 24.86 10.25 -3.01
N THR A 15 24.37 9.94 -1.81
CA THR A 15 25.09 8.99 -0.97
C THR A 15 24.84 7.57 -1.47
N ALA A 16 25.83 6.71 -1.26
CA ALA A 16 25.78 5.35 -1.77
C ALA A 16 24.68 4.57 -1.06
N GLN A 17 23.77 3.96 -1.84
CA GLN A 17 22.77 3.04 -1.34
C GLN A 17 23.44 1.96 -0.44
N PRO A 18 22.95 1.69 0.77
CA PRO A 18 23.50 0.66 1.65
C PRO A 18 23.49 -0.70 0.94
N LYS A 19 24.64 -1.38 0.90
CA LYS A 19 24.74 -2.68 0.23
C LYS A 19 24.13 -3.79 1.09
N ARG A 20 23.38 -4.67 0.45
CA ARG A 20 22.77 -5.86 1.06
C ARG A 20 23.55 -7.12 0.70
N ALA A 21 23.63 -8.07 1.63
CA ALA A 21 24.25 -9.35 1.35
C ALA A 21 23.43 -10.15 0.33
N LYS A 22 24.10 -10.84 -0.60
CA LYS A 22 23.42 -11.67 -1.62
C LYS A 22 22.55 -12.77 -1.00
N ALA A 23 22.95 -13.30 0.15
CA ALA A 23 22.19 -14.32 0.88
C ALA A 23 20.85 -13.77 1.38
N ASP A 24 20.85 -12.54 1.94
CA ASP A 24 19.64 -11.87 2.42
C ASP A 24 18.67 -11.62 1.27
N VAL A 25 19.16 -11.04 0.17
CA VAL A 25 18.36 -10.78 -1.03
C VAL A 25 17.74 -12.06 -1.60
N LYS A 26 18.48 -13.17 -1.60
CA LYS A 26 17.95 -14.47 -2.03
C LYS A 26 16.83 -14.94 -1.11
N LYS A 27 17.06 -14.88 0.20
CA LYS A 27 16.10 -15.33 1.21
C LYS A 27 14.80 -14.51 1.18
N GLU A 28 14.92 -13.20 1.05
CA GLU A 28 13.76 -12.29 0.88
C GLU A 28 12.94 -12.64 -0.34
N LYS A 29 13.62 -12.83 -1.48
CA LYS A 29 12.95 -13.17 -2.73
C LYS A 29 12.17 -14.49 -2.62
N GLU A 30 12.67 -15.44 -1.87
CA GLU A 30 11.99 -16.72 -1.60
C GLU A 30 10.79 -16.55 -0.67
N LEU A 31 10.87 -15.64 0.32
CA LEU A 31 9.83 -15.43 1.34
C LEU A 31 8.73 -14.48 0.89
N VAL A 32 9.10 -13.33 0.32
CA VAL A 32 8.16 -12.22 0.12
C VAL A 32 8.26 -11.56 -1.26
N GLY A 33 9.38 -11.63 -1.96
CA GLY A 33 9.61 -10.98 -3.24
C GLY A 33 10.85 -10.06 -3.25
N THR A 34 10.92 -9.19 -4.25
CA THR A 34 12.07 -8.31 -4.49
C THR A 34 11.92 -6.99 -3.73
N PHE A 35 12.99 -6.54 -3.11
CA PHE A 35 13.09 -5.20 -2.56
C PHE A 35 13.87 -4.29 -3.52
N VAL A 36 13.32 -3.14 -3.84
CA VAL A 36 13.95 -2.13 -4.70
C VAL A 36 14.57 -1.01 -3.86
N PRO A 37 15.70 -0.43 -4.31
CA PRO A 37 16.36 0.64 -3.58
C PRO A 37 15.59 1.96 -3.70
N ILE A 38 15.35 2.62 -2.58
CA ILE A 38 14.81 3.96 -2.50
C ILE A 38 15.94 4.89 -2.03
N PRO A 39 16.32 5.90 -2.83
CA PRO A 39 17.44 6.78 -2.50
C PRO A 39 17.11 7.63 -1.28
N GLU A 40 18.15 8.05 -0.56
CA GLU A 40 18.00 9.08 0.45
C GLU A 40 17.48 10.38 -0.16
N GLN A 41 16.81 11.17 0.65
CA GLN A 41 16.31 12.48 0.27
C GLN A 41 16.31 13.44 1.44
N SER A 42 16.75 14.67 1.17
CA SER A 42 16.55 15.82 2.04
C SER A 42 15.57 16.76 1.38
N PHE A 43 14.59 17.21 2.13
CA PHE A 43 13.63 18.21 1.65
C PHE A 43 13.18 19.11 2.80
N THR A 44 12.76 20.31 2.45
CA THR A 44 12.23 21.27 3.41
C THR A 44 10.72 21.34 3.26
N MET A 45 10.01 21.18 4.35
CA MET A 45 8.56 21.38 4.41
C MET A 45 8.25 22.65 5.21
N GLN A 46 7.15 23.27 4.85
CA GLN A 46 6.64 24.43 5.54
C GLN A 46 5.12 24.28 5.67
N ASP A 47 4.64 24.23 6.89
CA ASP A 47 3.22 24.13 7.16
C ASP A 47 2.50 25.48 6.88
N VAL A 48 1.24 25.39 6.49
CA VAL A 48 0.33 26.53 6.51
C VAL A 48 -0.41 26.48 7.83
N LEU A 49 -0.23 27.48 8.68
CA LEU A 49 -0.89 27.58 9.97
C LEU A 49 -2.40 27.86 9.81
N GLU A 50 -3.17 27.71 10.89
CA GLU A 50 -4.64 27.88 10.86
C GLU A 50 -5.07 29.28 10.39
N ASP A 51 -4.24 30.29 10.63
CA ASP A 51 -4.46 31.69 10.18
C ASP A 51 -4.05 31.95 8.72
N GLY A 52 -3.59 30.92 8.00
CA GLY A 52 -3.13 31.00 6.62
C GLY A 52 -1.68 31.50 6.48
N THR A 53 -0.99 31.78 7.56
CA THR A 53 0.46 32.14 7.52
C THR A 53 1.33 30.90 7.37
N LEU A 54 2.56 31.12 6.86
CA LEU A 54 3.52 30.04 6.73
C LEU A 54 4.24 29.80 8.06
N GLY A 55 4.21 28.58 8.54
CA GLY A 55 4.96 28.13 9.70
C GLY A 55 6.47 28.08 9.47
N PRO A 56 7.26 27.64 10.43
CA PRO A 56 8.70 27.50 10.25
C PRO A 56 9.02 26.44 9.18
N LYS A 57 10.13 26.68 8.46
CA LYS A 57 10.69 25.65 7.56
C LYS A 57 11.33 24.55 8.40
N VAL A 58 10.94 23.30 8.16
CA VAL A 58 11.51 22.12 8.79
C VAL A 58 12.22 21.29 7.73
N GLU A 59 13.47 20.99 7.97
CA GLU A 59 14.26 20.11 7.10
C GLU A 59 14.04 18.65 7.52
N TYR A 60 13.69 17.82 6.56
CA TYR A 60 13.52 16.38 6.71
C TYR A 60 14.60 15.65 5.93
N ASN A 61 15.23 14.69 6.60
CA ASN A 61 16.24 13.83 6.01
C ASN A 61 15.73 12.38 6.06
N LEU A 62 15.35 11.84 4.92
CA LEU A 62 14.99 10.44 4.77
C LEU A 62 16.23 9.65 4.35
N PRO A 63 16.76 8.76 5.20
CA PRO A 63 17.89 7.91 4.82
C PRO A 63 17.48 6.95 3.71
N ALA A 64 18.45 6.50 2.91
CA ALA A 64 18.19 5.47 1.92
C ALA A 64 17.70 4.16 2.56
N PHE A 65 16.71 3.52 1.95
CA PHE A 65 16.15 2.26 2.40
C PHE A 65 15.78 1.36 1.20
N TYR A 66 15.26 0.19 1.46
CA TYR A 66 14.69 -0.66 0.43
C TYR A 66 13.21 -0.86 0.69
N MET A 67 12.39 -0.93 -0.36
CA MET A 67 10.95 -1.18 -0.27
C MET A 67 10.59 -2.39 -1.12
N LEU A 68 9.69 -3.23 -0.62
CA LEU A 68 9.16 -4.35 -1.39
C LEU A 68 8.48 -3.81 -2.65
N GLU A 69 8.81 -4.38 -3.81
CA GLU A 69 8.36 -3.86 -5.12
C GLU A 69 6.84 -3.87 -5.29
N THR A 70 6.15 -4.77 -4.57
CA THR A 70 4.69 -4.93 -4.58
C THR A 70 4.13 -4.83 -3.17
N GLU A 71 2.81 -4.80 -3.02
CA GLU A 71 2.15 -5.10 -1.76
C GLU A 71 2.49 -6.53 -1.31
N VAL A 72 2.42 -6.82 0.00
CA VAL A 72 2.56 -8.19 0.51
C VAL A 72 1.43 -9.04 -0.05
N THR A 73 1.79 -10.17 -0.66
CA THR A 73 0.82 -11.06 -1.32
C THR A 73 0.17 -12.05 -0.36
N ASN A 74 -0.98 -12.61 -0.75
CA ASN A 74 -1.62 -13.71 -0.01
C ASN A 74 -0.66 -14.89 0.18
N LYS A 75 0.18 -15.20 -0.82
CA LYS A 75 1.20 -16.25 -0.71
C LYS A 75 2.18 -15.99 0.43
N ALA A 76 2.77 -14.81 0.47
CA ALA A 76 3.73 -14.43 1.49
C ALA A 76 3.10 -14.40 2.88
N TYR A 77 1.88 -13.85 2.99
CA TYR A 77 1.19 -13.75 4.25
C TYR A 77 0.73 -15.13 4.78
N ASN A 78 0.25 -16.02 3.90
CA ASN A 78 -0.08 -17.39 4.28
C ASN A 78 1.16 -18.20 4.70
N LEU A 79 2.32 -17.97 4.08
CA LEU A 79 3.59 -18.57 4.51
C LEU A 79 3.91 -18.19 5.96
N PHE A 80 3.78 -16.90 6.30
CA PHE A 80 3.94 -16.39 7.66
C PHE A 80 2.96 -17.04 8.65
N LEU A 81 1.65 -17.06 8.33
CA LEU A 81 0.64 -17.65 9.20
C LEU A 81 0.86 -19.15 9.44
N ASN A 82 1.28 -19.88 8.41
CA ASN A 82 1.60 -21.29 8.53
C ASN A 82 2.85 -21.53 9.40
N ASP A 83 3.83 -20.65 9.31
CA ASP A 83 5.03 -20.73 10.14
C ASP A 83 4.73 -20.46 11.62
N LEU A 84 3.86 -19.47 11.93
CA LEU A 84 3.38 -19.24 13.30
C LEU A 84 2.71 -20.49 13.89
N LYS A 85 1.85 -21.16 13.09
CA LYS A 85 1.20 -22.42 13.51
C LYS A 85 2.25 -23.52 13.77
N ALA A 86 3.21 -23.69 12.85
CA ALA A 86 4.25 -24.71 12.98
C ALA A 86 5.13 -24.49 14.22
N GLN A 87 5.32 -23.22 14.64
CA GLN A 87 6.06 -22.85 15.85
C GLN A 87 5.22 -22.90 17.13
N GLY A 88 3.91 -23.18 17.06
CA GLY A 88 3.02 -23.15 18.21
C GLY A 88 2.74 -21.74 18.74
N ARG A 89 2.99 -20.68 17.96
CA ARG A 89 2.73 -19.27 18.31
C ARG A 89 1.25 -18.94 18.13
N THR A 90 0.41 -19.58 18.92
CA THR A 90 -1.06 -19.51 18.76
C THR A 90 -1.61 -18.10 18.97
N ASP A 91 -1.12 -17.37 19.97
CA ASP A 91 -1.57 -16.01 20.27
C ASP A 91 -1.22 -15.04 19.13
N ASP A 92 -0.03 -15.15 18.57
CA ASP A 92 0.38 -14.35 17.44
C ASP A 92 -0.42 -14.69 16.17
N TYR A 93 -0.71 -15.97 15.97
CA TYR A 93 -1.58 -16.41 14.87
C TYR A 93 -2.98 -15.81 15.00
N GLU A 94 -3.60 -15.83 16.18
CA GLU A 94 -4.93 -15.25 16.39
C GLU A 94 -4.94 -13.72 16.19
N LYS A 95 -3.87 -13.02 16.54
CA LYS A 95 -3.72 -11.59 16.25
C LYS A 95 -3.56 -11.32 14.76
N ALA A 96 -2.83 -12.19 14.06
CA ALA A 96 -2.44 -11.98 12.68
C ALA A 96 -3.41 -12.55 11.63
N ARG A 97 -4.25 -13.54 11.98
CA ARG A 97 -5.11 -14.21 10.99
C ARG A 97 -6.01 -13.22 10.25
N PHE A 98 -6.29 -13.50 9.00
CA PHE A 98 -7.23 -12.72 8.19
C PHE A 98 -8.61 -12.58 8.86
N ARG A 99 -9.30 -11.47 8.54
CA ARG A 99 -10.68 -11.19 8.97
C ARG A 99 -11.62 -11.22 7.76
N PRO A 100 -11.90 -12.40 7.17
CA PRO A 100 -12.69 -12.50 5.94
C PRO A 100 -14.13 -12.03 6.13
N GLU A 101 -14.64 -12.03 7.34
CA GLU A 101 -15.95 -11.51 7.74
C GLU A 101 -16.13 -10.03 7.34
N ASN A 102 -15.05 -9.26 7.27
CA ASN A 102 -15.11 -7.84 6.94
C ASN A 102 -15.39 -7.55 5.46
N TRP A 103 -15.37 -8.56 4.58
CA TRP A 103 -15.85 -8.40 3.21
C TRP A 103 -17.35 -8.05 3.13
N SER A 104 -18.14 -8.46 4.12
CA SER A 104 -19.59 -8.20 4.17
C SER A 104 -19.93 -6.72 4.36
N THR A 105 -18.99 -5.92 4.84
CA THR A 105 -19.20 -4.47 5.06
C THR A 105 -19.19 -3.66 3.77
N ILE A 106 -18.80 -4.27 2.64
CA ILE A 106 -18.77 -3.62 1.34
C ILE A 106 -19.97 -4.11 0.52
N GLU A 107 -21.05 -3.37 0.53
CA GLU A 107 -22.29 -3.73 -0.18
C GLU A 107 -22.11 -3.90 -1.69
N THR A 108 -21.11 -3.22 -2.27
CA THR A 108 -20.80 -3.23 -3.71
C THR A 108 -20.07 -4.49 -4.17
N VAL A 109 -19.55 -5.35 -3.27
CA VAL A 109 -18.76 -6.54 -3.61
C VAL A 109 -19.61 -7.79 -3.74
N LYS A 110 -20.83 -7.69 -4.23
CA LYS A 110 -21.71 -8.87 -4.40
C LYS A 110 -21.40 -9.72 -5.63
N TRP A 111 -20.63 -9.19 -6.59
CA TRP A 111 -20.46 -9.80 -7.90
C TRP A 111 -19.00 -9.87 -8.34
N TYR A 112 -18.57 -11.01 -8.82
CA TYR A 112 -17.26 -11.24 -9.46
C TYR A 112 -17.49 -11.70 -10.91
N GLN A 113 -16.79 -11.09 -11.86
CA GLN A 113 -16.75 -11.55 -13.23
C GLN A 113 -15.45 -12.32 -13.48
N ASP A 114 -15.56 -13.61 -13.80
CA ASP A 114 -14.41 -14.41 -14.17
C ASP A 114 -13.79 -13.85 -15.48
N PRO A 115 -12.52 -13.41 -15.46
CA PRO A 115 -11.89 -12.77 -16.61
C PRO A 115 -11.69 -13.73 -17.79
N LYS A 116 -11.72 -15.05 -17.57
CA LYS A 116 -11.57 -16.05 -18.64
C LYS A 116 -12.90 -16.42 -19.29
N SER A 117 -13.95 -16.55 -18.51
CA SER A 117 -15.27 -16.98 -18.98
C SER A 117 -16.26 -15.85 -19.17
N GLY A 118 -15.97 -14.65 -18.69
CA GLY A 118 -16.92 -13.53 -18.64
C GLY A 118 -18.10 -13.75 -17.69
N LYS A 119 -18.12 -14.87 -16.97
CA LYS A 119 -19.22 -15.24 -16.07
C LYS A 119 -19.20 -14.38 -14.81
N ILE A 120 -20.29 -13.67 -14.56
CA ILE A 120 -20.50 -12.93 -13.31
C ILE A 120 -20.96 -13.92 -12.24
N THR A 121 -20.21 -14.02 -11.16
CA THR A 121 -20.54 -14.83 -9.98
C THR A 121 -20.67 -13.95 -8.76
N CYS A 122 -21.69 -14.22 -7.91
CA CYS A 122 -21.79 -13.58 -6.60
C CYS A 122 -20.60 -14.03 -5.73
N LEU A 123 -19.92 -13.07 -5.11
CA LEU A 123 -18.94 -13.38 -4.06
C LEU A 123 -19.69 -13.91 -2.84
N SER A 124 -19.97 -15.22 -2.84
CA SER A 124 -20.47 -15.93 -1.67
C SER A 124 -19.41 -15.92 -0.55
N ASP A 125 -19.81 -16.26 0.68
CA ASP A 125 -18.86 -16.40 1.79
C ASP A 125 -17.71 -17.36 1.44
N THR A 126 -17.99 -18.39 0.64
CA THR A 126 -16.98 -19.31 0.09
C THR A 126 -15.94 -18.58 -0.79
N ALA A 127 -16.36 -17.62 -1.63
CA ALA A 127 -15.45 -16.88 -2.50
C ALA A 127 -14.52 -15.93 -1.73
N ARG A 128 -14.94 -15.42 -0.58
CA ARG A 128 -14.12 -14.59 0.31
C ARG A 128 -12.97 -15.38 0.92
N TYR A 129 -13.25 -16.61 1.37
CA TYR A 129 -12.22 -17.55 1.79
C TYR A 129 -11.30 -17.94 0.63
N GLN A 130 -11.83 -18.12 -0.58
CA GLN A 130 -11.05 -18.45 -1.76
C GLN A 130 -10.06 -17.34 -2.14
N TYR A 131 -10.39 -16.05 -1.94
CA TYR A 131 -9.45 -14.97 -2.18
C TYR A 131 -8.17 -15.12 -1.33
N ILE A 132 -8.31 -15.56 -0.08
CA ILE A 132 -7.20 -15.69 0.86
C ILE A 132 -6.42 -17.00 0.65
N THR A 133 -7.12 -18.09 0.33
CA THR A 133 -6.58 -19.45 0.41
C THR A 133 -6.36 -20.13 -0.93
N SER A 134 -7.03 -19.67 -2.00
CA SER A 134 -6.90 -20.29 -3.31
C SER A 134 -5.59 -19.93 -4.00
N PRO A 135 -4.91 -20.88 -4.62
CA PRO A 135 -3.74 -20.63 -5.47
C PRO A 135 -3.99 -19.60 -6.59
N THR A 136 -5.25 -19.46 -7.04
CA THR A 136 -5.65 -18.46 -8.06
C THR A 136 -5.34 -17.03 -7.61
N PHE A 137 -5.43 -16.75 -6.31
CA PHE A 137 -5.22 -15.42 -5.73
C PHE A 137 -3.93 -15.31 -4.93
N GLU A 138 -3.02 -16.27 -5.04
CA GLU A 138 -1.79 -16.26 -4.24
C GLU A 138 -0.90 -15.03 -4.47
N LEU A 139 -0.94 -14.45 -5.69
CA LEU A 139 -0.17 -13.26 -6.06
C LEU A 139 -0.97 -11.94 -5.92
N TYR A 140 -2.15 -11.99 -5.37
CA TYR A 140 -2.96 -10.81 -5.05
C TYR A 140 -2.56 -10.24 -3.68
N PRO A 141 -2.81 -8.94 -3.41
CA PRO A 141 -2.48 -8.33 -2.13
C PRO A 141 -3.17 -9.03 -0.96
N ALA A 142 -2.46 -9.21 0.14
CA ALA A 142 -3.05 -9.63 1.40
C ALA A 142 -3.88 -8.49 1.98
N VAL A 143 -5.20 -8.69 2.07
CA VAL A 143 -6.17 -7.72 2.61
C VAL A 143 -6.95 -8.32 3.78
N ASN A 144 -7.75 -7.52 4.47
CA ASN A 144 -8.41 -7.95 5.71
C ASN A 144 -7.41 -8.43 6.78
N VAL A 145 -6.23 -7.84 6.78
CA VAL A 145 -5.14 -8.10 7.73
C VAL A 145 -5.26 -7.10 8.88
N PRO A 146 -5.24 -7.54 10.15
CA PRO A 146 -5.13 -6.63 11.29
C PRO A 146 -3.80 -5.88 11.26
N TYR A 147 -3.76 -4.65 11.80
CA TYR A 147 -2.53 -3.86 11.91
C TYR A 147 -1.43 -4.63 12.68
N GLU A 148 -1.79 -5.24 13.79
CA GLU A 148 -0.89 -6.07 14.59
C GLU A 148 -0.34 -7.25 13.79
N GLY A 149 -1.15 -7.81 12.88
CA GLY A 149 -0.73 -8.88 11.98
C GLY A 149 0.33 -8.40 10.97
N ALA A 150 0.19 -7.20 10.44
CA ALA A 150 1.19 -6.60 9.55
C ALA A 150 2.51 -6.30 10.30
N VAL A 151 2.44 -5.83 11.56
CA VAL A 151 3.61 -5.63 12.42
C VAL A 151 4.31 -6.96 12.73
N LEU A 152 3.55 -7.99 13.13
CA LEU A 152 4.07 -9.35 13.39
C LEU A 152 4.72 -9.96 12.14
N PHE A 153 4.17 -9.70 10.96
CA PHE A 153 4.77 -10.13 9.69
C PHE A 153 6.16 -9.50 9.47
N CYS A 154 6.29 -8.21 9.74
CA CYS A 154 7.59 -7.51 9.63
C CYS A 154 8.62 -8.08 10.62
N GLN A 155 8.21 -8.35 11.87
CA GLN A 155 9.06 -8.99 12.88
C GLN A 155 9.48 -10.40 12.45
N TRP A 156 8.53 -11.21 12.00
CA TRP A 156 8.80 -12.55 11.46
C TRP A 156 9.78 -12.51 10.30
N LEU A 157 9.66 -11.54 9.38
CA LEU A 157 10.59 -11.42 8.26
C LEU A 157 12.00 -11.06 8.75
N THR A 158 12.11 -10.17 9.74
CA THR A 158 13.39 -9.83 10.39
C THR A 158 14.04 -11.06 11.01
N GLU A 159 13.27 -11.85 11.77
CA GLU A 159 13.72 -13.10 12.37
C GLU A 159 14.16 -14.12 11.30
N LYS A 160 13.37 -14.27 10.24
CA LYS A 160 13.65 -15.22 9.16
C LYS A 160 14.89 -14.84 8.36
N VAL A 161 15.07 -13.59 7.98
CA VAL A 161 16.30 -13.15 7.30
C VAL A 161 17.50 -13.30 8.22
N GLY A 162 17.37 -12.87 9.48
CA GLY A 162 18.34 -13.13 10.54
C GLY A 162 19.62 -12.31 10.43
N ASN A 163 19.64 -11.22 9.65
CA ASN A 163 20.76 -10.30 9.59
C ASN A 163 20.53 -9.11 10.56
N PRO A 164 21.33 -8.99 11.63
CA PRO A 164 21.14 -7.96 12.65
C PRO A 164 21.37 -6.52 12.16
N GLU A 165 21.96 -6.35 10.98
CA GLU A 165 22.15 -5.02 10.38
C GLU A 165 20.89 -4.49 9.70
N TRP A 166 19.86 -5.30 9.51
CA TRP A 166 18.64 -4.96 8.78
C TRP A 166 17.41 -5.25 9.61
N GLU A 167 16.48 -4.32 9.56
CA GLU A 167 15.15 -4.42 10.15
C GLU A 167 14.11 -4.29 9.05
N TYR A 168 13.06 -5.13 9.14
CA TYR A 168 11.89 -5.04 8.27
C TYR A 168 10.74 -4.43 9.06
N ALA A 169 10.10 -3.41 8.49
CA ALA A 169 9.06 -2.65 9.17
C ALA A 169 7.99 -2.15 8.17
N LEU A 170 6.87 -1.70 8.70
CA LEU A 170 5.96 -0.85 7.93
C LEU A 170 6.64 0.50 7.64
N PRO A 171 6.45 1.08 6.45
CA PRO A 171 6.99 2.41 6.14
C PRO A 171 6.33 3.47 7.02
N SER A 172 7.05 4.54 7.35
CA SER A 172 6.38 5.76 7.78
C SER A 172 5.58 6.36 6.61
N GLN A 173 4.64 7.24 6.90
CA GLN A 173 3.92 7.97 5.83
C GLN A 173 4.90 8.69 4.90
N LEU A 174 5.95 9.29 5.43
CA LEU A 174 6.96 10.01 4.63
C LEU A 174 7.79 9.05 3.77
N ASP A 175 8.25 7.91 4.31
CA ASP A 175 8.96 6.87 3.54
C ASP A 175 8.09 6.41 2.37
N TRP A 176 6.82 6.14 2.65
CA TRP A 176 5.88 5.65 1.65
C TRP A 176 5.60 6.69 0.56
N THR A 177 5.28 7.93 0.96
CA THR A 177 4.99 9.02 0.02
C THR A 177 6.19 9.32 -0.88
N TRP A 178 7.41 9.33 -0.32
CA TRP A 178 8.64 9.49 -1.09
C TRP A 178 8.84 8.36 -2.10
N ALA A 179 8.67 7.12 -1.68
CA ALA A 179 8.76 5.96 -2.56
C ALA A 179 7.68 6.00 -3.66
N ALA A 180 6.45 6.40 -3.31
CA ALA A 180 5.35 6.53 -4.25
C ALA A 180 5.60 7.62 -5.31
N ALA A 181 6.26 8.72 -4.95
CA ALA A 181 6.63 9.79 -5.88
C ALA A 181 7.55 9.29 -7.01
N GLY A 182 8.28 8.18 -6.83
CA GLY A 182 9.05 7.53 -7.88
C GLY A 182 10.13 8.42 -8.51
N GLY A 183 10.65 9.41 -7.76
CA GLY A 183 11.61 10.39 -8.23
C GLY A 183 11.03 11.50 -9.11
N LYS A 184 9.71 11.54 -9.29
CA LYS A 184 9.02 12.54 -10.16
C LYS A 184 8.21 13.57 -9.40
N GLY A 185 7.95 13.33 -8.10
CA GLY A 185 7.42 14.32 -7.16
C GLY A 185 6.06 14.92 -7.51
N ASP A 186 5.09 14.11 -7.99
CA ASP A 186 3.83 14.63 -8.47
C ASP A 186 2.59 14.06 -7.74
N VAL A 187 1.41 14.36 -8.28
CA VAL A 187 0.11 13.98 -7.71
C VAL A 187 -0.06 12.46 -7.63
N TYR A 188 0.40 11.74 -8.66
CA TYR A 188 0.31 10.29 -8.77
C TYR A 188 1.67 9.65 -9.02
N SER A 189 1.79 8.38 -8.71
CA SER A 189 3.05 7.62 -8.72
C SER A 189 3.73 7.47 -10.10
N MET A 190 3.00 7.66 -11.19
CA MET A 190 3.56 7.66 -12.54
C MET A 190 4.12 9.04 -12.97
N GLY A 191 3.95 10.06 -12.14
CA GLY A 191 4.25 11.46 -12.42
C GLY A 191 3.14 12.14 -13.20
N GLY A 192 2.86 13.40 -12.83
CA GLY A 192 1.76 14.18 -13.41
C GLY A 192 0.37 13.89 -12.81
N PRO A 193 -0.62 14.66 -13.23
CA PRO A 193 -1.99 14.59 -12.73
C PRO A 193 -2.86 13.56 -13.49
N PHE A 194 -2.24 12.66 -14.28
CA PHE A 194 -2.96 11.80 -15.19
C PHE A 194 -3.24 10.42 -14.59
N LEU A 195 -4.49 9.97 -14.70
CA LEU A 195 -4.94 8.63 -14.29
C LEU A 195 -4.80 7.61 -15.43
N ARG A 196 -4.60 8.08 -16.67
CA ARG A 196 -4.48 7.28 -17.88
C ARG A 196 -3.34 7.75 -18.75
N ALA A 197 -2.78 6.83 -19.53
CA ALA A 197 -1.85 7.14 -20.60
C ALA A 197 -2.56 7.82 -21.79
N ALA A 198 -1.81 8.36 -22.73
CA ALA A 198 -2.32 9.02 -23.92
C ALA A 198 -3.14 8.08 -24.83
N ASP A 199 -2.90 6.78 -24.76
CA ASP A 199 -3.63 5.73 -25.49
C ASP A 199 -4.91 5.27 -24.74
N GLY A 200 -5.25 5.92 -23.60
CA GLY A 200 -6.39 5.58 -22.76
C GLY A 200 -6.14 4.44 -21.78
N THR A 201 -4.98 3.78 -21.82
CA THR A 201 -4.64 2.71 -20.87
C THR A 201 -4.58 3.25 -19.44
N PRO A 202 -5.30 2.66 -18.46
CA PRO A 202 -5.26 3.12 -17.08
C PRO A 202 -3.88 2.87 -16.46
N TYR A 203 -3.41 3.81 -15.66
CA TYR A 203 -2.19 3.65 -14.87
C TYR A 203 -2.45 2.94 -13.55
N TYR A 204 -3.68 3.02 -13.02
CA TYR A 204 -4.04 2.60 -11.67
C TYR A 204 -5.33 1.81 -11.66
N HIS A 205 -5.48 0.95 -10.65
CA HIS A 205 -6.73 0.26 -10.35
C HIS A 205 -7.48 1.01 -9.25
N TYR A 206 -8.52 1.72 -9.60
CA TYR A 206 -9.32 2.60 -8.73
C TYR A 206 -10.79 2.63 -9.17
N LEU A 207 -11.67 3.19 -8.36
CA LEU A 207 -13.07 3.34 -8.70
C LEU A 207 -13.25 4.39 -9.80
N HIS A 208 -13.62 3.95 -10.98
CA HIS A 208 -14.03 4.83 -12.06
C HIS A 208 -15.46 5.32 -11.79
N VAL A 209 -15.64 6.61 -11.60
CA VAL A 209 -16.93 7.24 -11.45
C VAL A 209 -17.23 8.05 -12.69
N ASP A 210 -18.50 8.05 -13.13
CA ASP A 210 -18.99 8.96 -14.13
C ASP A 210 -19.12 10.36 -13.50
N ASP A 211 -18.74 11.41 -14.22
CA ASP A 211 -18.83 12.78 -13.74
C ASP A 211 -20.25 13.16 -13.30
N THR A 212 -21.28 12.53 -13.86
CA THR A 212 -22.68 12.72 -13.49
C THR A 212 -23.04 12.22 -12.09
N TRP A 213 -22.16 11.41 -11.47
CA TRP A 213 -22.36 10.92 -10.09
C TRP A 213 -21.65 11.75 -9.05
N ILE A 214 -20.88 12.75 -9.49
CA ILE A 214 -20.19 13.67 -8.59
C ILE A 214 -21.14 14.83 -8.30
N THR A 215 -21.67 14.88 -7.08
CA THR A 215 -22.48 15.99 -6.60
C THR A 215 -21.67 16.90 -5.70
N ARG A 216 -21.90 18.20 -5.80
CA ARG A 216 -21.33 19.19 -4.89
C ARG A 216 -22.29 19.43 -3.75
N THR A 217 -21.85 19.21 -2.52
CA THR A 217 -22.64 19.54 -1.32
C THR A 217 -22.69 21.03 -1.08
N ASP A 218 -23.63 21.50 -0.25
CA ASP A 218 -23.76 22.91 0.16
C ASP A 218 -22.49 23.43 0.87
N SER A 219 -21.72 22.53 1.50
CA SER A 219 -20.41 22.83 2.10
C SER A 219 -19.27 22.92 1.07
N GLY A 220 -19.55 22.72 -0.22
CA GLY A 220 -18.59 22.78 -1.30
C GLY A 220 -17.75 21.51 -1.50
N LEU A 221 -18.04 20.44 -0.77
CA LEU A 221 -17.40 19.13 -0.96
C LEU A 221 -17.98 18.43 -2.19
N HIS A 222 -17.14 17.68 -2.91
CA HIS A 222 -17.58 16.76 -3.95
C HIS A 222 -17.83 15.39 -3.32
N VAL A 223 -19.05 14.89 -3.48
CA VAL A 223 -19.46 13.56 -2.99
C VAL A 223 -19.85 12.72 -4.19
N VAL A 224 -19.34 11.48 -4.22
CA VAL A 224 -19.72 10.49 -5.23
C VAL A 224 -21.00 9.79 -4.76
N ASP A 225 -22.07 9.89 -5.52
CA ASP A 225 -23.30 9.13 -5.29
C ASP A 225 -23.11 7.69 -5.84
N LEU A 226 -22.78 6.77 -4.95
CA LEU A 226 -22.64 5.35 -5.25
C LEU A 226 -23.99 4.59 -5.26
N SER A 227 -25.10 5.25 -4.97
CA SER A 227 -26.43 4.62 -4.95
C SER A 227 -26.91 4.21 -6.35
N ASN A 228 -26.27 4.76 -7.39
CA ASN A 228 -26.59 4.43 -8.76
C ASN A 228 -25.90 3.13 -9.18
N ASP A 229 -26.62 2.03 -9.17
CA ASP A 229 -26.19 0.64 -9.40
C ASP A 229 -25.43 0.40 -10.74
N LYS A 230 -25.35 1.41 -11.59
CA LYS A 230 -24.61 1.39 -12.87
C LYS A 230 -23.08 1.54 -12.71
N SER A 231 -22.59 1.92 -11.54
CA SER A 231 -21.16 2.10 -11.24
C SER A 231 -20.35 0.83 -11.39
N VAL A 232 -20.98 -0.30 -11.14
CA VAL A 232 -20.41 -1.64 -11.23
C VAL A 232 -19.82 -1.93 -12.63
N HIS A 233 -20.36 -1.34 -13.68
CA HIS A 233 -19.93 -1.56 -15.05
C HIS A 233 -18.70 -0.72 -15.47
N LEU A 234 -18.39 0.36 -14.74
CA LEU A 234 -17.27 1.24 -15.08
C LEU A 234 -15.93 0.80 -14.46
N ASN A 235 -15.97 -0.07 -13.47
CA ASN A 235 -14.79 -0.64 -12.84
C ASN A 235 -14.22 -1.82 -13.61
N MET A 236 -13.88 -1.67 -14.88
CA MET A 236 -13.17 -2.70 -15.65
C MET A 236 -13.59 -4.18 -15.36
N GLY A 237 -14.79 -4.41 -14.79
CA GLY A 237 -15.35 -5.71 -14.47
C GLY A 237 -14.80 -6.39 -13.20
N PHE A 238 -14.01 -5.72 -12.36
CA PHE A 238 -13.40 -6.35 -11.19
C PHE A 238 -13.82 -5.68 -9.89
N HIS A 239 -14.41 -6.49 -9.00
CA HIS A 239 -14.79 -6.09 -7.64
C HIS A 239 -13.80 -6.61 -6.58
N ILE A 240 -12.53 -6.75 -6.96
CA ILE A 240 -11.43 -7.20 -6.12
C ILE A 240 -10.15 -6.47 -6.52
N PRO A 241 -9.13 -6.43 -5.67
CA PRO A 241 -7.80 -5.95 -6.06
C PRO A 241 -7.27 -6.69 -7.30
N TYR A 242 -6.35 -6.07 -8.00
CA TYR A 242 -5.54 -6.73 -9.03
C TYR A 242 -4.37 -7.50 -8.41
N PRO A 243 -3.74 -8.43 -9.16
CA PRO A 243 -2.46 -9.02 -8.73
C PRO A 243 -1.46 -7.94 -8.32
N ALA A 244 -0.68 -8.20 -7.28
CA ALA A 244 0.24 -7.21 -6.70
C ALA A 244 1.29 -6.69 -7.70
N MET A 245 1.66 -7.48 -8.71
CA MET A 245 2.51 -7.05 -9.83
C MET A 245 1.63 -6.84 -11.06
N SER A 246 0.84 -5.79 -11.09
CA SER A 246 0.00 -5.44 -12.23
C SER A 246 0.22 -3.99 -12.67
N LEU A 247 -0.24 -3.66 -13.86
CA LEU A 247 -0.09 -2.34 -14.48
C LEU A 247 1.39 -1.93 -14.65
N ARG A 248 1.75 -0.68 -14.34
CA ARG A 248 3.09 -0.15 -14.54
C ARG A 248 3.75 0.21 -13.22
N ALA A 249 5.03 -0.13 -13.08
CA ALA A 249 5.84 0.33 -11.96
C ALA A 249 6.18 1.83 -12.10
N ASN A 250 6.32 2.51 -10.96
CA ASN A 250 6.80 3.89 -10.94
C ASN A 250 8.31 3.99 -11.24
N GLY A 251 8.89 5.20 -11.15
CA GLY A 251 10.29 5.44 -11.48
C GLY A 251 11.31 4.71 -10.59
N TYR A 252 10.90 4.19 -9.42
CA TYR A 252 11.75 3.35 -8.55
C TYR A 252 11.49 1.85 -8.74
N GLY A 253 10.57 1.45 -9.60
CA GLY A 253 10.23 0.04 -9.81
C GLY A 253 9.15 -0.49 -8.88
N LEU A 254 8.38 0.37 -8.23
CA LEU A 254 7.30 0.01 -7.32
C LEU A 254 5.97 -0.05 -8.06
N TYR A 255 5.23 -1.15 -7.87
CA TYR A 255 3.90 -1.37 -8.45
C TYR A 255 2.80 -0.86 -7.53
N ASN A 256 1.68 -0.45 -8.10
CA ASN A 256 0.41 -0.14 -7.43
C ASN A 256 0.50 0.89 -6.29
N MET A 257 1.44 1.85 -6.35
CA MET A 257 1.57 2.89 -5.32
C MET A 257 0.38 3.87 -5.28
N CYS A 258 -0.55 3.78 -6.21
CA CYS A 258 -1.81 4.54 -6.23
C CYS A 258 -2.93 3.57 -6.60
N GLY A 259 -3.96 3.46 -5.76
CA GLY A 259 -5.06 2.52 -5.97
C GLY A 259 -4.67 1.08 -5.62
N ASN A 260 -5.37 0.12 -6.17
CA ASN A 260 -5.31 -1.30 -5.83
C ASN A 260 -5.71 -1.53 -4.37
N VAL A 261 -4.79 -1.48 -3.41
CA VAL A 261 -5.13 -1.46 -1.99
C VAL A 261 -4.44 -0.30 -1.28
N ALA A 262 -5.14 0.36 -0.37
CA ALA A 262 -4.53 1.33 0.51
C ALA A 262 -3.54 0.63 1.44
N GLU A 263 -2.37 1.21 1.67
CA GLU A 263 -1.28 0.53 2.37
C GLU A 263 -1.08 1.08 3.77
N MET A 264 -1.06 0.16 4.76
CA MET A 264 -0.79 0.49 6.16
C MET A 264 0.60 1.10 6.29
N VAL A 265 0.70 2.13 7.11
CA VAL A 265 1.96 2.76 7.51
C VAL A 265 2.23 2.52 9.01
N SER A 266 3.39 2.93 9.50
CA SER A 266 3.79 2.75 10.91
C SER A 266 2.89 3.47 11.92
N ASN A 267 2.08 4.43 11.48
CA ASN A 267 1.04 5.04 12.31
C ASN A 267 -0.21 4.13 12.28
N PRO A 268 -0.63 3.55 13.43
CA PRO A 268 -1.82 2.72 13.51
C PRO A 268 -3.07 3.46 12.99
N ASN A 269 -4.01 2.70 12.42
CA ASN A 269 -5.28 3.21 11.89
C ASN A 269 -5.14 4.17 10.69
N MET A 270 -3.97 4.23 10.07
CA MET A 270 -3.69 5.03 8.88
C MET A 270 -3.24 4.14 7.73
N ALA A 271 -3.83 4.35 6.56
CA ALA A 271 -3.39 3.78 5.28
C ALA A 271 -3.28 4.89 4.23
N VAL A 272 -2.48 4.67 3.21
CA VAL A 272 -2.13 5.66 2.18
C VAL A 272 -2.30 5.10 0.77
N GLY A 273 -2.34 5.98 -0.24
CA GLY A 273 -2.38 5.59 -1.66
C GLY A 273 -3.76 5.23 -2.21
N GLY A 274 -4.78 5.11 -1.35
CA GLY A 274 -6.13 4.74 -1.74
C GLY A 274 -6.26 3.33 -2.31
N SER A 275 -7.46 2.92 -2.66
CA SER A 275 -7.78 1.54 -3.04
C SER A 275 -8.60 1.45 -4.34
N TRP A 276 -8.86 0.23 -4.77
CA TRP A 276 -9.72 -0.09 -5.92
C TRP A 276 -11.17 0.40 -5.79
N LEU A 277 -11.63 0.75 -4.57
CA LEU A 277 -12.95 1.34 -4.31
C LEU A 277 -12.91 2.86 -4.06
N ASP A 278 -11.74 3.48 -4.11
CA ASP A 278 -11.61 4.93 -3.92
C ASP A 278 -11.57 5.63 -5.29
N PRO A 279 -12.22 6.80 -5.45
CA PRO A 279 -12.17 7.58 -6.68
C PRO A 279 -10.77 8.13 -6.94
N GLY A 280 -10.53 8.57 -8.17
CA GLY A 280 -9.21 9.07 -8.60
C GLY A 280 -8.59 10.13 -7.69
N TYR A 281 -9.41 10.98 -7.07
CA TYR A 281 -8.94 12.00 -6.12
C TYR A 281 -8.33 11.39 -4.84
N ASP A 282 -8.82 10.23 -4.39
CA ASP A 282 -8.42 9.61 -3.13
C ASP A 282 -7.29 8.58 -3.27
N ILE A 283 -6.79 8.34 -4.51
CA ILE A 283 -5.64 7.48 -4.76
C ILE A 283 -4.33 8.25 -4.99
N ARG A 284 -4.26 9.54 -4.65
CA ARG A 284 -3.04 10.34 -4.78
C ARG A 284 -1.98 9.90 -3.79
N ILE A 285 -0.70 10.16 -4.10
CA ILE A 285 0.44 9.75 -3.25
C ILE A 285 0.42 10.33 -1.82
N TYR A 286 -0.38 11.34 -1.56
CA TYR A 286 -0.56 11.95 -0.23
C TYR A 286 -1.97 11.78 0.34
N SER A 287 -2.80 10.95 -0.30
CA SER A 287 -4.11 10.60 0.26
C SER A 287 -3.95 9.72 1.48
N ILE A 288 -4.71 10.07 2.53
CA ILE A 288 -4.74 9.34 3.79
C ILE A 288 -6.14 8.75 3.95
N LYS A 289 -6.19 7.49 4.35
CA LYS A 289 -7.40 6.76 4.70
C LYS A 289 -7.31 6.32 6.15
N GLU A 290 -8.18 6.85 6.99
CA GLU A 290 -8.34 6.37 8.35
C GLU A 290 -9.19 5.09 8.36
N TYR A 291 -8.84 4.14 9.22
CA TYR A 291 -9.59 2.90 9.39
C TYR A 291 -9.51 2.41 10.84
N THR A 292 -10.54 1.70 11.26
CA THR A 292 -10.64 1.15 12.62
C THR A 292 -10.66 -0.37 12.65
N GLN A 293 -10.86 -0.99 11.50
CA GLN A 293 -10.94 -2.44 11.36
C GLN A 293 -10.27 -2.89 10.06
N PRO A 294 -9.77 -4.13 10.00
CA PRO A 294 -9.30 -4.73 8.75
C PRO A 294 -10.34 -4.60 7.65
N SER A 295 -9.91 -4.33 6.44
CA SER A 295 -10.79 -4.08 5.30
C SER A 295 -10.25 -4.74 4.03
N PRO A 296 -11.09 -5.18 3.10
CA PRO A 296 -10.67 -5.67 1.78
C PRO A 296 -10.07 -4.58 0.88
N GLN A 297 -10.13 -3.33 1.30
CA GLN A 297 -9.50 -2.19 0.64
C GLN A 297 -8.09 -1.91 1.17
N ILE A 298 -7.67 -2.58 2.27
CA ILE A 298 -6.44 -2.24 3.00
C ILE A 298 -5.53 -3.45 3.05
N GLY A 299 -4.33 -3.27 2.52
CA GLY A 299 -3.20 -4.17 2.59
C GLY A 299 -1.99 -3.47 3.21
N PHE A 300 -0.79 -3.94 2.90
CA PHE A 300 0.44 -3.30 3.38
C PHE A 300 1.64 -3.69 2.53
N ARG A 301 2.70 -2.91 2.69
CA ARG A 301 4.01 -3.11 2.07
C ARG A 301 5.10 -2.98 3.13
N VAL A 302 6.23 -3.66 2.91
CA VAL A 302 7.33 -3.72 3.86
C VAL A 302 8.52 -2.92 3.35
N ILE A 303 9.21 -2.25 4.26
CA ILE A 303 10.53 -1.68 4.01
C ILE A 303 11.61 -2.45 4.74
N ALA A 304 12.84 -2.43 4.19
CA ALA A 304 14.05 -2.88 4.87
C ALA A 304 14.95 -1.68 5.09
N ARG A 305 15.28 -1.39 6.33
CA ARG A 305 16.16 -0.29 6.72
C ARG A 305 17.36 -0.81 7.50
N LYS A 306 18.47 -0.09 7.38
CA LYS A 306 19.67 -0.41 8.14
C LYS A 306 19.52 0.03 9.59
N VAL A 307 19.79 -0.89 10.52
CA VAL A 307 19.76 -0.60 11.96
C VAL A 307 20.95 0.29 12.33
N LYS A 308 20.73 1.30 13.16
CA LYS A 308 21.81 2.17 13.65
C LYS A 308 22.74 1.38 14.56
N LYS A 309 24.06 1.60 14.47
CA LYS A 309 25.08 0.85 15.26
C LYS A 309 24.84 0.91 16.77
N GLU A 310 24.38 2.05 17.28
CA GLU A 310 24.07 2.26 18.70
C GLU A 310 22.95 1.33 19.19
N GLU A 311 22.01 0.98 18.34
CA GLU A 311 20.91 0.05 18.68
C GLU A 311 21.35 -1.42 18.67
N ILE A 312 22.41 -1.75 17.92
CA ILE A 312 22.97 -3.10 17.87
C ILE A 312 23.81 -3.39 19.13
N GLU A 313 24.52 -2.38 19.63
CA GLU A 313 25.38 -2.52 20.83
C GLU A 313 24.54 -2.56 22.12
N GLY A 314 23.38 -1.94 22.17
CA GLY A 314 22.45 -1.95 23.31
C GLY A 314 21.64 -3.24 23.48
N LYS A 315 21.67 -4.16 22.48
CA LYS A 315 20.96 -5.46 22.50
C LYS A 315 21.89 -6.65 22.82
N LYS A 316 23.19 -6.41 23.11
CA LYS A 316 24.14 -7.41 23.61
C LYS A 316 24.24 -7.33 25.13
#